data_c6310230a7a43ff259480964820e0f41
#
_entry.id   c6310230a7a43ff259480964820e0f41
#
_cell.length_a   1.000
_cell.length_b   1.000
_cell.length_c   1.000
_cell.angle_alpha   90.00
_cell.angle_beta   90.00
_cell.angle_gamma   90.00
#
_symmetry.space_group_name_H-M   'P 1'
#
loop_
_entity.id
_entity.type
_entity.pdbx_description
1 polymer ?
#
loop_
_entity_poly.entity_id
_entity_poly.type
_entity_poly.pdbx_seq_one_letter_code
_entity_poly.pdbx_strand_id
1 'polypeptide(L)'
;MIKIIYCLALSFISISAFSQTIVIKGGEIYTGLNQESFIGDILIEGDTILEVSTKPLKGDVVVDASNKIITPGVIAPDTQIGILEIGAISETRDGDSDIYSMGFSVFDAINPNSTLIPWNRSNGVTSAITLPDFNWDPLSGMASFLLLDGSLRVNGMRDVALTGEIGALSSGSRAESLILLRDLLEFASILDEKDMASSKKISEAIEDFEIAELMDLQPRDVIALYNLLNNNLPLIIKTNRASDILKLIDIKKLYGLNLVLMSAQEATLVADEIAANNIPVI
;
A
#
# COMPACT_ATOMS: atom_id res chain seq x y z
N MET A 1 -14.27 7.91 75.04
CA MET A 1 -14.63 8.06 73.63
C MET A 1 -13.61 7.30 72.80
N ILE A 2 -13.96 6.11 72.38
CA ILE A 2 -13.08 5.20 71.65
C ILE A 2 -13.48 5.36 70.18
N LYS A 3 -12.58 5.91 69.32
CA LYS A 3 -12.78 5.99 67.86
C LYS A 3 -12.33 4.66 67.24
N ILE A 4 -13.27 3.88 66.73
CA ILE A 4 -13.02 2.68 65.93
C ILE A 4 -12.70 3.13 64.52
N ILE A 5 -11.46 2.90 64.08
CA ILE A 5 -11.03 3.11 62.68
C ILE A 5 -11.27 1.80 61.96
N TYR A 6 -12.26 1.78 61.05
CA TYR A 6 -12.44 0.69 60.09
C TYR A 6 -11.46 0.87 58.92
N CYS A 7 -10.41 0.06 58.91
CA CYS A 7 -9.59 -0.14 57.73
C CYS A 7 -10.36 -1.04 56.73
N LEU A 8 -10.91 -0.43 55.66
CA LEU A 8 -11.44 -1.15 54.52
C LEU A 8 -10.25 -1.62 53.68
N ALA A 9 -9.87 -2.88 53.78
CA ALA A 9 -8.93 -3.51 52.86
C ALA A 9 -9.65 -3.80 51.58
N LEU A 10 -9.49 -2.90 50.57
CA LEU A 10 -9.86 -3.20 49.19
C LEU A 10 -8.86 -4.23 48.65
N SER A 11 -9.29 -5.49 48.64
CA SER A 11 -8.60 -6.54 47.87
C SER A 11 -8.76 -6.24 46.38
N PHE A 12 -7.70 -5.76 45.74
CA PHE A 12 -7.62 -5.74 44.26
C PHE A 12 -7.56 -7.19 43.79
N ILE A 13 -8.69 -7.75 43.44
CA ILE A 13 -8.75 -8.98 42.67
C ILE A 13 -8.31 -8.59 41.27
N SER A 14 -7.04 -8.79 40.95
CA SER A 14 -6.54 -8.77 39.59
C SER A 14 -7.22 -9.91 38.83
N ILE A 15 -8.29 -9.61 38.09
CA ILE A 15 -8.85 -10.54 37.13
C ILE A 15 -7.80 -10.61 36.03
N SER A 16 -6.94 -11.61 36.09
CA SER A 16 -6.12 -11.98 34.91
C SER A 16 -7.12 -12.43 33.84
N ALA A 17 -7.35 -11.56 32.86
CA ALA A 17 -8.04 -11.97 31.61
C ALA A 17 -7.13 -13.02 30.95
N PHE A 18 -7.41 -14.31 31.21
CA PHE A 18 -6.78 -15.37 30.44
C PHE A 18 -7.27 -15.22 29.01
N SER A 19 -6.38 -14.82 28.13
CA SER A 19 -6.65 -14.85 26.69
C SER A 19 -6.82 -16.32 26.30
N GLN A 20 -7.95 -16.64 25.70
CA GLN A 20 -8.27 -17.98 25.24
C GLN A 20 -7.37 -18.33 24.05
N THR A 21 -6.70 -19.47 24.12
CA THR A 21 -5.89 -19.97 23.02
C THR A 21 -6.72 -20.77 22.02
N ILE A 22 -6.45 -20.54 20.73
CA ILE A 22 -7.06 -21.27 19.62
C ILE A 22 -5.97 -22.10 18.95
N VAL A 23 -6.22 -23.37 18.72
CA VAL A 23 -5.35 -24.20 17.89
C VAL A 23 -6.09 -24.61 16.62
N ILE A 24 -5.48 -24.30 15.46
CA ILE A 24 -5.92 -24.78 14.14
C ILE A 24 -5.12 -26.04 13.85
N LYS A 25 -5.80 -27.19 13.62
CA LYS A 25 -5.15 -28.49 13.57
C LYS A 25 -5.19 -29.15 12.21
N GLY A 26 -4.06 -29.73 11.81
CA GLY A 26 -3.96 -30.71 10.73
C GLY A 26 -4.16 -30.13 9.34
N GLY A 27 -3.99 -28.82 9.17
CA GLY A 27 -4.08 -28.17 7.86
C GLY A 27 -2.78 -28.26 7.07
N GLU A 28 -2.87 -28.16 5.75
CA GLU A 28 -1.72 -27.94 4.87
C GLU A 28 -1.34 -26.45 4.90
N ILE A 29 -0.20 -26.13 5.51
CA ILE A 29 0.21 -24.74 5.80
C ILE A 29 1.19 -24.25 4.74
N TYR A 30 0.85 -23.12 4.11
CA TYR A 30 1.69 -22.32 3.24
C TYR A 30 2.08 -21.04 4.00
N THR A 31 3.35 -20.88 4.34
CA THR A 31 3.79 -19.70 5.14
C THR A 31 4.01 -18.44 4.31
N GLY A 32 4.07 -18.55 2.98
CA GLY A 32 4.43 -17.44 2.08
C GLY A 32 5.94 -17.09 2.06
N LEU A 33 6.78 -17.85 2.76
CA LEU A 33 8.22 -17.59 2.89
C LEU A 33 9.07 -18.46 1.93
N ASN A 34 8.57 -18.77 0.73
CA ASN A 34 9.23 -19.61 -0.28
C ASN A 34 9.63 -21.00 0.22
N GLN A 35 8.91 -21.53 1.20
CA GLN A 35 9.07 -22.89 1.70
C GLN A 35 7.99 -23.80 1.10
N GLU A 36 8.30 -25.09 1.03
CA GLU A 36 7.27 -26.10 0.71
C GLU A 36 6.19 -26.10 1.79
N SER A 37 4.95 -26.40 1.39
CA SER A 37 3.85 -26.58 2.34
C SER A 37 4.09 -27.80 3.24
N PHE A 38 3.53 -27.81 4.41
CA PHE A 38 3.59 -28.92 5.35
C PHE A 38 2.26 -29.07 6.11
N ILE A 39 1.96 -30.31 6.53
CA ILE A 39 0.83 -30.56 7.44
C ILE A 39 1.25 -30.20 8.86
N GLY A 40 0.47 -29.35 9.53
CA GLY A 40 0.80 -28.89 10.86
C GLY A 40 -0.35 -28.22 11.61
N ASP A 41 0.00 -27.71 12.80
CA ASP A 41 -0.89 -26.98 13.69
C ASP A 41 -0.43 -25.53 13.85
N ILE A 42 -1.38 -24.62 14.08
CA ILE A 42 -1.12 -23.21 14.42
C ILE A 42 -1.76 -22.92 15.76
N LEU A 43 -0.98 -22.38 16.71
CA LEU A 43 -1.46 -21.88 17.99
C LEU A 43 -1.58 -20.38 17.99
N ILE A 44 -2.74 -19.87 18.37
CA ILE A 44 -3.08 -18.44 18.39
C ILE A 44 -3.55 -18.07 19.78
N GLU A 45 -3.09 -16.92 20.28
CA GLU A 45 -3.59 -16.28 21.51
C GLU A 45 -3.96 -14.83 21.20
N GLY A 46 -5.24 -14.49 21.36
CA GLY A 46 -5.75 -13.17 20.98
C GLY A 46 -5.58 -12.92 19.48
N ASP A 47 -4.75 -11.97 19.11
CA ASP A 47 -4.41 -11.56 17.74
C ASP A 47 -3.01 -12.04 17.28
N THR A 48 -2.35 -12.88 18.09
CA THR A 48 -0.95 -13.26 17.87
C THR A 48 -0.82 -14.75 17.58
N ILE A 49 -0.11 -15.11 16.51
CA ILE A 49 0.32 -16.49 16.25
C ILE A 49 1.51 -16.78 17.16
N LEU A 50 1.31 -17.69 18.12
CA LEU A 50 2.35 -18.08 19.07
C LEU A 50 3.31 -19.12 18.49
N GLU A 51 2.77 -20.08 17.74
CA GLU A 51 3.56 -21.19 17.19
C GLU A 51 2.92 -21.75 15.92
N VAL A 52 3.77 -22.11 14.95
CA VAL A 52 3.42 -22.91 13.78
C VAL A 52 4.31 -24.15 13.80
N SER A 53 3.72 -25.36 13.82
CA SER A 53 4.47 -26.55 14.15
C SER A 53 3.96 -27.77 13.36
N THR A 54 4.89 -28.65 12.97
CA THR A 54 4.57 -30.00 12.49
C THR A 54 4.24 -30.98 13.62
N LYS A 55 4.51 -30.58 14.89
CA LYS A 55 4.15 -31.37 16.06
C LYS A 55 2.77 -30.94 16.58
N PRO A 56 1.99 -31.86 17.14
CA PRO A 56 0.68 -31.53 17.68
C PRO A 56 0.75 -30.46 18.78
N LEU A 57 -0.04 -29.38 18.61
CA LEU A 57 -0.21 -28.33 19.58
C LEU A 57 -1.52 -28.50 20.36
N LYS A 58 -1.62 -27.81 21.50
CA LYS A 58 -2.81 -27.79 22.36
C LYS A 58 -3.28 -26.36 22.57
N GLY A 59 -4.57 -26.14 22.54
CA GLY A 59 -5.25 -24.87 22.83
C GLY A 59 -6.60 -25.13 23.48
N ASP A 60 -7.20 -24.09 24.04
CA ASP A 60 -8.50 -24.13 24.71
C ASP A 60 -9.63 -24.41 23.70
N VAL A 61 -9.51 -23.85 22.50
CA VAL A 61 -10.42 -24.08 21.36
C VAL A 61 -9.67 -24.79 20.26
N VAL A 62 -10.29 -25.82 19.69
CA VAL A 62 -9.73 -26.58 18.58
C VAL A 62 -10.54 -26.32 17.33
N VAL A 63 -9.88 -25.85 16.27
CA VAL A 63 -10.42 -25.73 14.92
C VAL A 63 -9.82 -26.83 14.06
N ASP A 64 -10.65 -27.76 13.59
CA ASP A 64 -10.21 -28.83 12.68
C ASP A 64 -10.02 -28.27 11.27
N ALA A 65 -8.79 -28.30 10.78
CA ALA A 65 -8.40 -27.92 9.43
C ALA A 65 -7.93 -29.11 8.58
N SER A 66 -8.25 -30.34 8.99
CA SER A 66 -7.93 -31.55 8.22
C SER A 66 -8.44 -31.44 6.79
N ASN A 67 -7.55 -31.72 5.82
CA ASN A 67 -7.81 -31.55 4.38
C ASN A 67 -8.14 -30.11 3.93
N LYS A 68 -7.73 -29.12 4.69
CA LYS A 68 -7.82 -27.71 4.31
C LYS A 68 -6.44 -27.12 4.10
N ILE A 69 -6.40 -26.10 3.23
CA ILE A 69 -5.21 -25.28 3.00
C ILE A 69 -5.29 -24.07 3.91
N ILE A 70 -4.17 -23.76 4.57
CA ILE A 70 -4.01 -22.58 5.42
C ILE A 70 -2.97 -21.68 4.78
N THR A 71 -3.33 -20.45 4.51
CA THR A 71 -2.46 -19.42 3.94
C THR A 71 -2.50 -18.16 4.80
N PRO A 72 -1.50 -17.28 4.71
CA PRO A 72 -1.66 -15.89 5.14
C PRO A 72 -2.86 -15.25 4.45
N GLY A 73 -3.43 -14.21 5.07
CA GLY A 73 -4.48 -13.43 4.44
C GLY A 73 -4.00 -12.78 3.15
N VAL A 74 -4.91 -12.67 2.18
CA VAL A 74 -4.59 -12.07 0.88
C VAL A 74 -4.39 -10.57 1.02
N ILE A 75 -3.34 -10.03 0.37
CA ILE A 75 -3.14 -8.61 0.16
C ILE A 75 -3.68 -8.27 -1.23
N ALA A 76 -4.66 -7.38 -1.31
CA ALA A 76 -5.17 -6.88 -2.58
C ALA A 76 -4.34 -5.63 -3.01
N PRO A 77 -3.51 -5.72 -4.07
CA PRO A 77 -2.54 -4.66 -4.38
C PRO A 77 -3.09 -3.56 -5.30
N ASP A 78 -4.25 -3.77 -5.91
CA ASP A 78 -4.90 -2.84 -6.85
C ASP A 78 -6.36 -2.67 -6.44
N THR A 79 -6.63 -1.69 -5.56
CA THR A 79 -7.97 -1.45 -5.03
C THR A 79 -8.26 0.02 -4.82
N GLN A 80 -9.56 0.32 -4.63
CA GLN A 80 -10.05 1.59 -4.11
C GLN A 80 -10.87 1.39 -2.82
N ILE A 81 -10.57 0.32 -2.07
CA ILE A 81 -11.24 0.03 -0.80
C ILE A 81 -11.05 1.19 0.17
N GLY A 82 -12.16 1.68 0.70
CA GLY A 82 -12.22 2.79 1.65
C GLY A 82 -12.35 4.18 1.02
N ILE A 83 -12.10 4.35 -0.29
CA ILE A 83 -12.25 5.64 -0.98
C ILE A 83 -13.31 5.61 -2.08
N LEU A 84 -13.87 4.44 -2.36
CA LEU A 84 -14.94 4.22 -3.32
C LEU A 84 -15.99 3.30 -2.71
N GLU A 85 -17.24 3.74 -2.63
CA GLU A 85 -18.36 2.89 -2.18
C GLU A 85 -19.23 2.44 -3.35
N ILE A 86 -19.68 3.39 -4.18
CA ILE A 86 -20.54 3.13 -5.34
C ILE A 86 -19.98 3.87 -6.55
N GLY A 87 -19.36 3.15 -7.48
CA GLY A 87 -18.69 3.73 -8.63
C GLY A 87 -19.53 4.66 -9.52
N ALA A 88 -20.86 4.49 -9.50
CA ALA A 88 -21.80 5.32 -10.28
C ALA A 88 -22.20 6.62 -9.56
N ILE A 89 -21.81 6.81 -8.30
CA ILE A 89 -22.20 7.97 -7.47
C ILE A 89 -20.93 8.77 -7.14
N SER A 90 -20.78 9.95 -7.74
CA SER A 90 -19.60 10.81 -7.60
C SER A 90 -19.29 11.17 -6.15
N GLU A 91 -20.32 11.41 -5.33
CA GLU A 91 -20.18 11.78 -3.92
C GLU A 91 -19.59 10.66 -3.04
N THR A 92 -19.39 9.47 -3.59
CA THR A 92 -18.77 8.32 -2.89
C THR A 92 -17.41 7.96 -3.47
N ARG A 93 -16.83 8.85 -4.26
CA ARG A 93 -15.54 8.67 -4.95
C ARG A 93 -14.57 9.75 -4.47
N ASP A 94 -13.57 9.33 -3.71
CA ASP A 94 -12.57 10.21 -3.10
C ASP A 94 -11.15 9.88 -3.62
N GLY A 95 -11.05 9.42 -4.86
CA GLY A 95 -9.82 8.93 -5.48
C GLY A 95 -8.99 9.99 -6.19
N ASP A 96 -9.47 11.24 -6.35
CA ASP A 96 -8.79 12.27 -7.12
C ASP A 96 -8.82 13.66 -6.45
N SER A 97 -8.14 14.60 -7.07
CA SER A 97 -8.07 16.00 -6.66
C SER A 97 -7.93 16.90 -7.88
N ASP A 98 -8.64 18.03 -7.88
CA ASP A 98 -8.55 19.07 -8.93
C ASP A 98 -7.28 19.92 -8.81
N ILE A 99 -6.54 19.84 -7.67
CA ILE A 99 -5.42 20.74 -7.36
C ILE A 99 -4.10 19.99 -7.27
N TYR A 100 -4.10 18.81 -6.62
CA TYR A 100 -2.89 18.05 -6.37
C TYR A 100 -2.82 16.86 -7.33
N SER A 101 -1.65 16.66 -7.92
CA SER A 101 -1.33 15.46 -8.71
C SER A 101 -0.58 14.43 -7.84
N MET A 102 0.74 14.43 -7.92
CA MET A 102 1.61 13.47 -7.21
C MET A 102 1.55 13.58 -5.69
N GLY A 103 1.27 14.79 -5.16
CA GLY A 103 1.16 15.05 -3.73
C GLY A 103 -0.21 14.73 -3.11
N PHE A 104 -1.17 14.25 -3.92
CA PHE A 104 -2.47 13.80 -3.43
C PHE A 104 -2.33 12.47 -2.68
N SER A 105 -2.77 12.43 -1.43
CA SER A 105 -2.73 11.23 -0.59
C SER A 105 -4.13 10.70 -0.34
N VAL A 106 -4.42 9.49 -0.81
CA VAL A 106 -5.72 8.85 -0.56
C VAL A 106 -5.95 8.49 0.91
N PHE A 107 -4.90 8.49 1.74
CA PHE A 107 -5.00 8.11 3.15
C PHE A 107 -6.00 8.95 3.93
N ASP A 108 -6.09 10.24 3.62
CA ASP A 108 -6.98 11.18 4.33
C ASP A 108 -8.47 10.98 3.94
N ALA A 109 -8.73 10.34 2.82
CA ALA A 109 -10.07 10.05 2.33
C ALA A 109 -10.60 8.67 2.78
N ILE A 110 -9.75 7.82 3.38
CA ILE A 110 -10.12 6.45 3.71
C ILE A 110 -11.25 6.42 4.74
N ASN A 111 -12.37 5.82 4.36
CA ASN A 111 -13.48 5.48 5.26
C ASN A 111 -13.27 4.06 5.82
N PRO A 112 -12.82 3.89 7.07
CA PRO A 112 -12.63 2.56 7.67
C PRO A 112 -13.96 1.84 7.95
N ASN A 113 -15.09 2.54 7.86
CA ASN A 113 -16.43 1.96 7.98
C ASN A 113 -17.06 1.61 6.62
N SER A 114 -16.29 1.60 5.54
CA SER A 114 -16.73 1.15 4.22
C SER A 114 -17.32 -0.26 4.28
N THR A 115 -18.48 -0.45 3.63
CA THR A 115 -19.16 -1.76 3.54
C THR A 115 -18.32 -2.78 2.76
N LEU A 116 -17.40 -2.33 1.93
CA LEU A 116 -16.48 -3.17 1.18
C LEU A 116 -15.44 -3.85 2.08
N ILE A 117 -15.09 -3.26 3.23
CA ILE A 117 -14.09 -3.82 4.15
C ILE A 117 -14.54 -5.17 4.73
N PRO A 118 -15.69 -5.28 5.44
CA PRO A 118 -16.12 -6.59 5.96
C PRO A 118 -16.43 -7.59 4.86
N TRP A 119 -16.91 -7.14 3.69
CA TRP A 119 -17.13 -8.00 2.54
C TRP A 119 -15.84 -8.65 2.05
N ASN A 120 -14.80 -7.87 1.80
CA ASN A 120 -13.52 -8.38 1.33
C ASN A 120 -12.84 -9.25 2.39
N ARG A 121 -12.87 -8.83 3.67
CA ARG A 121 -12.32 -9.61 4.77
C ARG A 121 -12.97 -10.98 4.91
N SER A 122 -14.30 -11.09 4.76
CA SER A 122 -15.01 -12.38 4.82
C SER A 122 -14.62 -13.33 3.68
N ASN A 123 -14.02 -12.80 2.61
CA ASN A 123 -13.50 -13.57 1.49
C ASN A 123 -11.97 -13.78 1.56
N GLY A 124 -11.34 -13.49 2.71
CA GLY A 124 -9.93 -13.77 2.97
C GLY A 124 -8.96 -12.65 2.60
N VAL A 125 -9.45 -11.48 2.12
CA VAL A 125 -8.60 -10.30 1.92
C VAL A 125 -8.44 -9.59 3.27
N THR A 126 -7.22 -9.61 3.81
CA THR A 126 -6.94 -9.05 5.14
C THR A 126 -6.29 -7.68 5.10
N SER A 127 -5.73 -7.31 3.95
CA SER A 127 -5.13 -6.00 3.71
C SER A 127 -5.25 -5.59 2.25
N ALA A 128 -5.12 -4.30 1.99
CA ALA A 128 -5.25 -3.73 0.66
C ALA A 128 -4.24 -2.60 0.45
N ILE A 129 -3.83 -2.40 -0.79
CA ILE A 129 -3.23 -1.15 -1.25
C ILE A 129 -4.34 -0.39 -1.97
N THR A 130 -4.70 0.76 -1.41
CA THR A 130 -5.69 1.67 -1.98
C THR A 130 -4.98 2.71 -2.83
N LEU A 131 -5.38 2.79 -4.09
CA LEU A 131 -4.77 3.62 -5.12
C LEU A 131 -5.66 4.84 -5.43
N PRO A 132 -5.08 6.01 -5.76
CA PRO A 132 -5.84 7.12 -6.32
C PRO A 132 -6.36 6.77 -7.73
N ASP A 133 -7.24 7.61 -8.25
CA ASP A 133 -7.60 7.57 -9.67
C ASP A 133 -6.40 8.01 -10.52
N PHE A 134 -6.25 7.40 -11.70
CA PHE A 134 -5.18 7.75 -12.65
C PHE A 134 -5.64 8.88 -13.58
N ASN A 135 -5.94 10.04 -13.01
CA ASN A 135 -6.45 11.20 -13.74
C ASN A 135 -5.34 12.18 -14.18
N TRP A 136 -4.16 12.06 -13.60
CA TRP A 136 -2.98 12.86 -13.91
C TRP A 136 -1.93 12.01 -14.62
N ASP A 137 -1.39 12.50 -15.72
CA ASP A 137 -0.40 11.82 -16.53
C ASP A 137 0.94 12.58 -16.47
N PRO A 138 2.05 11.90 -16.33
CA PRO A 138 2.25 10.44 -16.18
C PRO A 138 2.13 9.93 -14.74
N LEU A 139 2.11 10.84 -13.76
CA LEU A 139 2.10 10.52 -12.33
C LEU A 139 0.84 11.07 -11.67
N SER A 140 0.18 10.25 -10.86
CA SER A 140 -1.09 10.59 -10.22
C SER A 140 -0.89 10.92 -8.75
N GLY A 141 -1.28 10.09 -7.81
CA GLY A 141 -1.17 10.38 -6.38
C GLY A 141 -0.49 9.27 -5.61
N MET A 142 -0.57 9.37 -4.29
CA MET A 142 0.08 8.46 -3.35
C MET A 142 -0.85 7.34 -2.94
N ALA A 143 -0.42 6.10 -3.14
CA ALA A 143 -1.10 4.90 -2.65
C ALA A 143 -0.92 4.74 -1.14
N SER A 144 -1.90 4.08 -0.49
CA SER A 144 -1.84 3.78 0.94
C SER A 144 -2.12 2.31 1.23
N PHE A 145 -1.44 1.76 2.22
CA PHE A 145 -1.67 0.40 2.69
C PHE A 145 -2.66 0.40 3.85
N LEU A 146 -3.60 -0.54 3.82
CA LEU A 146 -4.66 -0.72 4.82
C LEU A 146 -4.69 -2.13 5.39
N LEU A 147 -4.85 -2.24 6.69
CA LEU A 147 -5.34 -3.46 7.33
C LEU A 147 -6.88 -3.41 7.38
N LEU A 148 -7.53 -4.47 6.90
CA LEU A 148 -8.99 -4.56 6.90
C LEU A 148 -9.50 -5.17 8.21
N ASP A 149 -9.04 -4.65 9.36
CA ASP A 149 -9.28 -5.20 10.70
C ASP A 149 -10.66 -4.87 11.29
N GLY A 150 -11.37 -3.91 10.68
CA GLY A 150 -12.68 -3.44 11.14
C GLY A 150 -12.62 -2.39 12.24
N SER A 151 -11.44 -1.85 12.54
CA SER A 151 -11.28 -0.68 13.39
C SER A 151 -11.94 0.55 12.75
N LEU A 152 -12.54 1.43 13.56
CA LEU A 152 -13.04 2.73 13.10
C LEU A 152 -11.94 3.77 12.90
N ARG A 153 -10.71 3.46 13.26
CA ARG A 153 -9.53 4.24 12.92
C ARG A 153 -8.79 3.54 11.81
N VAL A 154 -8.34 4.30 10.83
CA VAL A 154 -7.51 3.76 9.75
C VAL A 154 -6.26 3.13 10.36
N ASN A 155 -6.13 1.82 10.20
CA ASN A 155 -4.95 1.06 10.57
C ASN A 155 -4.19 0.72 9.28
N GLY A 156 -3.05 1.38 9.07
CA GLY A 156 -2.32 1.24 7.81
C GLY A 156 -1.10 2.15 7.73
N MET A 157 -0.55 2.25 6.54
CA MET A 157 0.60 3.10 6.24
C MET A 157 0.23 4.08 5.13
N ARG A 158 0.49 5.36 5.39
CA ARG A 158 0.30 6.47 4.45
C ARG A 158 1.40 6.44 3.39
N ASP A 159 1.04 6.80 2.14
CA ASP A 159 1.99 7.18 1.10
C ASP A 159 3.07 6.12 0.85
N VAL A 160 2.64 4.86 0.67
CA VAL A 160 3.55 3.72 0.49
C VAL A 160 4.14 3.61 -0.91
N ALA A 161 3.55 4.27 -1.88
CA ALA A 161 4.04 4.33 -3.26
C ALA A 161 3.49 5.56 -3.98
N LEU A 162 4.25 6.11 -4.91
CA LEU A 162 3.74 7.03 -5.92
C LEU A 162 3.15 6.20 -7.06
N THR A 163 2.05 6.67 -7.66
CA THR A 163 1.37 5.96 -8.75
C THR A 163 1.41 6.73 -10.04
N GLY A 164 1.23 6.04 -11.15
CA GLY A 164 1.11 6.65 -12.47
C GLY A 164 0.65 5.68 -13.55
N GLU A 165 0.38 6.20 -14.73
CA GLU A 165 -0.03 5.39 -15.88
C GLU A 165 0.69 5.85 -17.15
N ILE A 166 1.17 4.89 -17.94
CA ILE A 166 1.71 5.14 -19.28
C ILE A 166 0.78 4.51 -20.31
N GLY A 167 0.26 5.36 -21.19
CA GLY A 167 -0.64 4.92 -22.26
C GLY A 167 -2.11 5.19 -21.99
N ALA A 168 -2.44 5.91 -20.94
CA ALA A 168 -3.78 6.45 -20.71
C ALA A 168 -4.19 7.37 -21.89
N LEU A 169 -5.49 7.51 -22.07
CA LEU A 169 -6.05 8.40 -23.08
C LEU A 169 -6.05 9.87 -22.61
N SER A 170 -5.77 10.12 -21.34
CA SER A 170 -5.85 11.44 -20.71
C SER A 170 -4.79 12.41 -21.18
N SER A 171 -3.59 11.93 -21.53
CA SER A 171 -2.43 12.76 -21.90
C SER A 171 -2.22 12.96 -23.42
N GLY A 172 -3.17 12.57 -24.23
CA GLY A 172 -3.01 12.70 -25.67
C GLY A 172 -2.11 11.65 -26.32
N SER A 173 -0.90 11.37 -25.85
CA SER A 173 -0.03 10.35 -26.45
C SER A 173 0.95 9.69 -25.48
N ARG A 174 1.31 8.42 -25.77
CA ARG A 174 2.37 7.71 -25.03
C ARG A 174 3.73 8.38 -25.08
N ALA A 175 4.01 9.06 -26.20
CA ALA A 175 5.26 9.79 -26.34
C ALA A 175 5.32 10.97 -25.35
N GLU A 176 4.23 11.69 -25.23
CA GLU A 176 4.07 12.79 -24.29
C GLU A 176 4.21 12.31 -22.85
N SER A 177 3.47 11.26 -22.42
CA SER A 177 3.60 10.67 -21.09
C SER A 177 5.04 10.29 -20.74
N LEU A 178 5.77 9.69 -21.70
CA LEU A 178 7.16 9.26 -21.46
C LEU A 178 8.15 10.44 -21.46
N ILE A 179 7.87 11.51 -22.20
CA ILE A 179 8.66 12.74 -22.17
C ILE A 179 8.44 13.42 -20.81
N LEU A 180 7.18 13.66 -20.44
CA LEU A 180 6.82 14.26 -19.15
C LEU A 180 7.39 13.49 -17.96
N LEU A 181 7.34 12.14 -17.99
CA LEU A 181 7.94 11.32 -16.94
C LEU A 181 9.45 11.58 -16.82
N ARG A 182 10.17 11.69 -17.94
CA ARG A 182 11.62 12.00 -17.89
C ARG A 182 11.89 13.39 -17.38
N ASP A 183 11.13 14.38 -17.82
CA ASP A 183 11.29 15.78 -17.42
C ASP A 183 11.02 15.93 -15.90
N LEU A 184 9.99 15.27 -15.38
CA LEU A 184 9.70 15.22 -13.93
C LEU A 184 10.80 14.53 -13.13
N LEU A 185 11.38 13.43 -13.67
CA LEU A 185 12.49 12.73 -13.01
C LEU A 185 13.80 13.53 -13.10
N GLU A 186 14.02 14.28 -14.19
CA GLU A 186 15.14 15.21 -14.30
C GLU A 186 14.99 16.32 -13.25
N PHE A 187 13.83 16.94 -13.15
CA PHE A 187 13.53 17.90 -12.08
C PHE A 187 13.78 17.30 -10.69
N ALA A 188 13.22 16.11 -10.41
CA ALA A 188 13.42 15.43 -9.13
C ALA A 188 14.91 15.16 -8.82
N SER A 189 15.73 14.92 -9.86
CA SER A 189 17.16 14.59 -9.71
C SER A 189 18.04 15.75 -9.29
N ILE A 190 17.59 16.98 -9.51
CA ILE A 190 18.32 18.20 -9.11
C ILE A 190 17.90 18.74 -7.74
N LEU A 191 16.78 18.22 -7.17
CA LEU A 191 16.30 18.64 -5.86
C LEU A 191 17.21 18.09 -4.74
N ASP A 192 17.50 18.95 -3.76
CA ASP A 192 18.25 18.56 -2.56
C ASP A 192 17.46 18.81 -1.27
N GLU A 193 18.01 18.41 -0.12
CA GLU A 193 17.39 18.61 1.19
C GLU A 193 17.15 20.07 1.53
N LYS A 194 17.95 21.00 0.96
CA LYS A 194 17.81 22.44 1.24
C LYS A 194 16.58 23.00 0.53
N ASP A 195 16.22 22.46 -0.63
CA ASP A 195 15.01 22.84 -1.35
C ASP A 195 13.77 22.43 -0.56
N MET A 196 13.84 21.32 0.18
CA MET A 196 12.76 20.81 1.04
C MET A 196 12.64 21.55 2.38
N ALA A 197 13.53 22.48 2.71
CA ALA A 197 13.60 23.13 4.03
C ALA A 197 12.39 24.03 4.36
N SER A 198 11.66 24.54 3.36
CA SER A 198 10.45 25.33 3.54
C SER A 198 9.61 25.41 2.28
N SER A 199 8.30 25.70 2.41
CA SER A 199 7.42 25.91 1.26
C SER A 199 7.93 27.00 0.32
N LYS A 200 8.60 28.02 0.84
CA LYS A 200 9.19 29.08 0.02
C LYS A 200 10.30 28.54 -0.87
N LYS A 201 11.18 27.68 -0.35
CA LYS A 201 12.27 27.07 -1.10
C LYS A 201 11.74 26.12 -2.18
N ILE A 202 10.70 25.37 -1.87
CA ILE A 202 10.03 24.51 -2.85
C ILE A 202 9.42 25.37 -3.97
N SER A 203 8.78 26.49 -3.64
CA SER A 203 8.23 27.41 -4.67
C SER A 203 9.33 28.04 -5.54
N GLU A 204 10.47 28.41 -4.96
CA GLU A 204 11.63 28.87 -5.71
C GLU A 204 12.12 27.79 -6.70
N ALA A 205 12.21 26.53 -6.28
CA ALA A 205 12.61 25.42 -7.15
C ALA A 205 11.59 25.15 -8.29
N ILE A 206 10.29 25.34 -8.05
CA ILE A 206 9.26 25.24 -9.08
C ILE A 206 9.45 26.35 -10.13
N GLU A 207 9.62 27.59 -9.71
CA GLU A 207 9.80 28.76 -10.59
C GLU A 207 11.09 28.66 -11.44
N ASP A 208 12.13 27.99 -10.90
CA ASP A 208 13.42 27.81 -11.58
C ASP A 208 13.42 26.68 -12.63
N PHE A 209 12.34 25.87 -12.71
CA PHE A 209 12.28 24.73 -13.63
C PHE A 209 11.03 24.74 -14.51
N GLU A 210 11.20 24.99 -15.81
CA GLU A 210 10.12 25.25 -16.78
C GLU A 210 8.99 24.21 -16.76
N ILE A 211 9.29 22.90 -16.67
CA ILE A 211 8.26 21.86 -16.67
C ILE A 211 7.45 21.87 -15.35
N ALA A 212 8.08 22.23 -14.24
CA ALA A 212 7.40 22.28 -12.93
C ALA A 212 6.38 23.45 -12.91
N GLU A 213 6.75 24.58 -13.50
CA GLU A 213 5.86 25.73 -13.67
C GLU A 213 4.76 25.42 -14.68
N LEU A 214 5.10 24.83 -15.83
CA LEU A 214 4.15 24.48 -16.90
C LEU A 214 3.06 23.50 -16.43
N MET A 215 3.43 22.54 -15.58
CA MET A 215 2.51 21.56 -14.98
C MET A 215 1.79 22.08 -13.74
N ASP A 216 2.01 23.33 -13.34
CA ASP A 216 1.43 23.96 -12.14
C ASP A 216 1.64 23.10 -10.86
N LEU A 217 2.87 22.55 -10.69
CA LEU A 217 3.18 21.69 -9.57
C LEU A 217 3.00 22.42 -8.24
N GLN A 218 2.35 21.74 -7.32
CA GLN A 218 2.19 22.24 -5.97
C GLN A 218 3.37 21.78 -5.07
N PRO A 219 3.67 22.46 -3.96
CA PRO A 219 4.75 22.04 -3.06
C PRO A 219 4.67 20.57 -2.60
N ARG A 220 3.47 20.00 -2.47
CA ARG A 220 3.29 18.60 -2.13
C ARG A 220 3.71 17.64 -3.25
N ASP A 221 3.52 18.04 -4.51
CA ASP A 221 3.93 17.28 -5.68
C ASP A 221 5.46 17.18 -5.74
N VAL A 222 6.15 18.31 -5.45
CA VAL A 222 7.61 18.33 -5.39
C VAL A 222 8.16 17.46 -4.27
N ILE A 223 7.50 17.45 -3.10
CA ILE A 223 7.88 16.54 -1.99
C ILE A 223 7.72 15.07 -2.41
N ALA A 224 6.66 14.72 -3.13
CA ALA A 224 6.45 13.37 -3.64
C ALA A 224 7.56 12.96 -4.62
N LEU A 225 7.93 13.83 -5.56
CA LEU A 225 9.03 13.62 -6.50
C LEU A 225 10.38 13.50 -5.80
N TYR A 226 10.66 14.36 -4.82
CA TYR A 226 11.87 14.27 -4.01
C TYR A 226 11.98 12.90 -3.31
N ASN A 227 10.90 12.45 -2.67
CA ASN A 227 10.85 11.16 -1.98
C ASN A 227 11.03 9.97 -2.93
N LEU A 228 10.55 10.09 -4.17
CA LEU A 228 10.70 9.05 -5.19
C LEU A 228 12.16 8.68 -5.43
N LEU A 229 13.03 9.66 -5.56
CA LEU A 229 14.45 9.44 -5.86
C LEU A 229 15.31 9.36 -4.61
N ASN A 230 15.08 10.23 -3.62
CA ASN A 230 15.98 10.36 -2.47
C ASN A 230 15.63 9.39 -1.32
N ASN A 231 14.36 8.97 -1.20
CA ASN A 231 13.89 8.06 -0.16
C ASN A 231 13.50 6.67 -0.70
N ASN A 232 13.85 6.38 -1.97
CA ASN A 232 13.56 5.11 -2.64
C ASN A 232 12.08 4.71 -2.56
N LEU A 233 11.17 5.70 -2.64
CA LEU A 233 9.74 5.45 -2.62
C LEU A 233 9.36 4.56 -3.82
N PRO A 234 8.57 3.50 -3.65
CA PRO A 234 8.09 2.70 -4.77
C PRO A 234 7.31 3.53 -5.78
N LEU A 235 7.50 3.25 -7.06
CA LEU A 235 6.75 3.83 -8.18
C LEU A 235 5.92 2.73 -8.85
N ILE A 236 4.61 2.76 -8.66
CA ILE A 236 3.67 1.85 -9.31
C ILE A 236 3.22 2.48 -10.62
N ILE A 237 3.60 1.89 -11.76
CA ILE A 237 3.17 2.36 -13.09
C ILE A 237 2.26 1.34 -13.75
N LYS A 238 1.04 1.76 -14.03
CA LYS A 238 0.10 1.01 -14.85
C LYS A 238 0.48 1.16 -16.31
N THR A 239 0.76 0.04 -16.99
CA THR A 239 1.11 -0.01 -18.41
C THR A 239 0.84 -1.40 -18.96
N ASN A 240 0.54 -1.49 -20.27
CA ASN A 240 0.13 -2.76 -20.86
C ASN A 240 1.06 -3.25 -21.97
N ARG A 241 1.75 -2.34 -22.68
CA ARG A 241 2.57 -2.71 -23.84
C ARG A 241 4.00 -3.11 -23.47
N ALA A 242 4.49 -4.17 -24.06
CA ALA A 242 5.88 -4.61 -23.91
C ALA A 242 6.89 -3.51 -24.27
N SER A 243 6.63 -2.74 -25.34
CA SER A 243 7.50 -1.63 -25.74
C SER A 243 7.57 -0.49 -24.71
N ASP A 244 6.49 -0.24 -23.98
CA ASP A 244 6.46 0.77 -22.93
C ASP A 244 7.13 0.24 -21.66
N ILE A 245 6.95 -1.04 -21.34
CA ILE A 245 7.67 -1.73 -20.25
C ILE A 245 9.19 -1.62 -20.45
N LEU A 246 9.70 -1.90 -21.66
CA LEU A 246 11.13 -1.78 -21.95
C LEU A 246 11.66 -0.35 -21.73
N LYS A 247 10.89 0.67 -22.15
CA LYS A 247 11.28 2.08 -21.91
C LYS A 247 11.27 2.43 -20.42
N LEU A 248 10.31 1.90 -19.65
CA LEU A 248 10.28 2.08 -18.19
C LEU A 248 11.46 1.38 -17.50
N ILE A 249 11.90 0.22 -18.02
CA ILE A 249 13.12 -0.44 -17.55
C ILE A 249 14.36 0.44 -17.79
N ASP A 250 14.46 1.09 -18.95
CA ASP A 250 15.57 2.00 -19.24
C ASP A 250 15.54 3.24 -18.32
N ILE A 251 14.35 3.80 -18.08
CA ILE A 251 14.16 4.93 -17.14
C ILE A 251 14.52 4.50 -15.72
N LYS A 252 14.07 3.32 -15.28
CA LYS A 252 14.45 2.75 -13.98
C LYS A 252 15.96 2.67 -13.82
N LYS A 253 16.68 2.19 -14.84
CA LYS A 253 18.16 2.08 -14.80
C LYS A 253 18.83 3.45 -14.71
N LEU A 254 18.29 4.44 -15.42
CA LEU A 254 18.87 5.78 -15.47
C LEU A 254 18.75 6.51 -14.14
N TYR A 255 17.58 6.42 -13.48
CA TYR A 255 17.28 7.17 -12.26
C TYR A 255 17.31 6.34 -10.98
N GLY A 256 17.53 5.02 -11.07
CA GLY A 256 17.59 4.14 -9.89
C GLY A 256 16.22 3.86 -9.25
N LEU A 257 15.13 3.92 -10.02
CA LEU A 257 13.77 3.82 -9.48
C LEU A 257 13.45 2.46 -8.85
N ASN A 258 12.66 2.46 -7.79
CA ASN A 258 12.01 1.28 -7.23
C ASN A 258 10.68 1.05 -7.97
N LEU A 259 10.77 0.58 -9.24
CA LEU A 259 9.64 0.42 -10.14
C LEU A 259 8.87 -0.86 -9.85
N VAL A 260 7.54 -0.73 -9.82
CA VAL A 260 6.55 -1.82 -9.81
C VAL A 260 5.64 -1.65 -11.03
N LEU A 261 5.44 -2.70 -11.80
CA LEU A 261 4.52 -2.69 -12.95
C LEU A 261 3.14 -3.16 -12.52
N MET A 262 2.11 -2.47 -12.99
CA MET A 262 0.72 -2.84 -12.75
C MET A 262 -0.01 -3.11 -14.08
N SER A 263 -0.94 -4.08 -14.07
CA SER A 263 -1.65 -4.61 -15.25
C SER A 263 -0.75 -5.36 -16.22
N ALA A 264 0.23 -4.74 -16.82
CA ALA A 264 1.33 -5.28 -17.63
C ALA A 264 0.92 -6.45 -18.56
N GLN A 265 -0.16 -6.31 -19.33
CA GLN A 265 -0.77 -7.41 -20.11
C GLN A 265 0.20 -8.09 -21.09
N GLU A 266 1.15 -7.35 -21.65
CA GLU A 266 2.18 -7.90 -22.54
C GLU A 266 3.50 -8.23 -21.84
N ALA A 267 3.52 -8.30 -20.49
CA ALA A 267 4.74 -8.59 -19.69
C ALA A 267 5.41 -9.93 -20.09
N THR A 268 4.61 -10.91 -20.53
CA THR A 268 5.15 -12.21 -20.96
C THR A 268 6.08 -12.10 -22.17
N LEU A 269 5.95 -11.06 -23.01
CA LEU A 269 6.82 -10.85 -24.16
C LEU A 269 8.22 -10.33 -23.79
N VAL A 270 8.37 -9.81 -22.58
CA VAL A 270 9.60 -9.19 -22.04
C VAL A 270 9.89 -9.69 -20.61
N ALA A 271 9.49 -10.92 -20.30
CA ALA A 271 9.58 -11.48 -18.95
C ALA A 271 11.02 -11.59 -18.47
N ASP A 272 11.95 -11.93 -19.36
CA ASP A 272 13.37 -12.06 -19.04
C ASP A 272 13.98 -10.70 -18.62
N GLU A 273 13.60 -9.62 -19.31
CA GLU A 273 14.03 -8.26 -19.00
C GLU A 273 13.44 -7.77 -17.67
N ILE A 274 12.17 -8.06 -17.40
CA ILE A 274 11.51 -7.75 -16.13
C ILE A 274 12.23 -8.48 -14.99
N ALA A 275 12.47 -9.78 -15.13
CA ALA A 275 13.14 -10.62 -14.14
C ALA A 275 14.59 -10.16 -13.92
N ALA A 276 15.36 -9.90 -14.99
CA ALA A 276 16.75 -9.45 -14.91
C ALA A 276 16.90 -8.10 -14.18
N ASN A 277 15.85 -7.28 -14.14
CA ASN A 277 15.84 -5.99 -13.45
C ASN A 277 15.10 -6.03 -12.09
N ASN A 278 14.71 -7.21 -11.61
CA ASN A 278 14.02 -7.41 -10.33
C ASN A 278 12.78 -6.50 -10.19
N ILE A 279 11.93 -6.44 -11.22
CA ILE A 279 10.74 -5.59 -11.21
C ILE A 279 9.52 -6.44 -10.82
N PRO A 280 8.87 -6.13 -9.69
CA PRO A 280 7.60 -6.75 -9.34
C PRO A 280 6.50 -6.40 -10.36
N VAL A 281 5.56 -7.33 -10.55
CA VAL A 281 4.36 -7.15 -11.39
C VAL A 281 3.13 -7.47 -10.55
N ILE A 282 2.12 -6.60 -10.53
CA ILE A 282 0.85 -6.74 -9.83
C ILE A 282 -0.34 -6.59 -10.78
#